data_83045dcc2632e395d4ee224f01b41b08
#
_entry.id   83045dcc2632e395d4ee224f01b41b08
#
_cell.length_a   1.000
_cell.length_b   1.000
_cell.length_c   1.000
_cell.angle_alpha   90.00
_cell.angle_beta   90.00
_cell.angle_gamma   90.00
#
_symmetry.space_group_name_H-M   'P 1'
#
loop_
_entity.id
_entity.type
_entity.pdbx_description
1 polymer ?
#
loop_
_entity_poly.entity_id
_entity_poly.type
_entity_poly.pdbx_seq_one_letter_code
_entity_poly.pdbx_strand_id
1 'polypeptide(L)'
;MREISINLGPSIDPADLEIVKAATSKMIPGDHLVLNLEAADAHETDRILELLRAADMDFHTHGSHSGQTFYIIATPREKAAH
;
A
#
# COMPACT_ATOMS: atom_id res chain seq x y z
N MET A 1 2.87 17.62 3.05
CA MET A 1 2.30 16.29 3.36
C MET A 1 1.15 16.01 2.42
N ARG A 2 1.21 14.93 1.67
CA ARG A 2 0.13 14.51 0.78
C ARG A 2 -0.40 13.16 1.21
N GLU A 3 -1.66 12.95 0.98
CA GLU A 3 -2.27 11.64 1.15
C GLU A 3 -2.74 11.14 -0.21
N ILE A 4 -2.28 9.97 -0.59
CA ILE A 4 -2.67 9.33 -1.84
C ILE A 4 -3.51 8.12 -1.45
N SER A 5 -4.74 8.08 -1.95
CA SER A 5 -5.66 6.99 -1.64
C SER A 5 -5.95 6.20 -2.90
N ILE A 6 -5.77 4.90 -2.84
CA ILE A 6 -6.01 3.99 -3.98
C ILE A 6 -6.95 2.90 -3.50
N ASN A 7 -8.03 2.71 -4.24
CA ASN A 7 -8.97 1.62 -3.98
C ASN A 7 -8.65 0.45 -4.90
N LEU A 8 -8.40 -0.69 -4.30
CA LEU A 8 -8.14 -1.93 -5.03
C LEU A 8 -9.35 -2.83 -4.89
N GLY A 9 -9.82 -3.33 -6.01
CA GLY A 9 -10.99 -4.17 -6.02
C GLY A 9 -10.74 -5.55 -5.44
N PRO A 10 -11.76 -6.43 -5.43
CA PRO A 10 -11.60 -7.78 -4.90
C PRO A 10 -10.56 -8.60 -5.66
N SER A 11 -10.32 -8.28 -6.91
CA SER A 11 -9.26 -8.88 -7.72
C SER A 11 -8.16 -7.87 -7.93
N ILE A 12 -6.93 -8.24 -7.65
CA ILE A 12 -5.78 -7.36 -7.86
C ILE A 12 -5.04 -7.84 -9.10
N ASP A 13 -5.11 -7.03 -10.15
CA ASP A 13 -4.45 -7.32 -11.42
C ASP A 13 -3.03 -6.78 -11.44
N PRO A 14 -2.17 -7.26 -12.37
CA PRO A 14 -0.86 -6.67 -12.53
C PRO A 14 -0.89 -5.17 -12.77
N ALA A 15 -1.94 -4.66 -13.45
CA ALA A 15 -2.10 -3.23 -13.66
C ALA A 15 -2.27 -2.47 -12.35
N ASP A 16 -2.97 -3.07 -11.37
CA ASP A 16 -3.13 -2.47 -10.05
C ASP A 16 -1.80 -2.37 -9.33
N LEU A 17 -0.97 -3.40 -9.45
CA LEU A 17 0.35 -3.39 -8.85
C LEU A 17 1.22 -2.28 -9.46
N GLU A 18 1.10 -2.07 -10.76
CA GLU A 18 1.85 -1.01 -11.44
C GLU A 18 1.39 0.38 -10.96
N ILE A 19 0.10 0.55 -10.71
CA ILE A 19 -0.42 1.81 -10.17
C ILE A 19 0.17 2.09 -8.80
N VAL A 20 0.19 1.09 -7.94
CA VAL A 20 0.77 1.22 -6.59
C VAL A 20 2.26 1.53 -6.69
N LYS A 21 2.96 0.80 -7.55
CA LYS A 21 4.40 1.00 -7.75
C LYS A 21 4.69 2.42 -8.23
N ALA A 22 3.92 2.91 -9.20
CA ALA A 22 4.09 4.26 -9.70
C ALA A 22 3.84 5.30 -8.61
N ALA A 23 2.82 5.06 -7.78
CA ALA A 23 2.52 5.97 -6.67
C ALA A 23 3.68 6.03 -5.68
N THR A 24 4.23 4.87 -5.29
CA THR A 24 5.33 4.83 -4.32
C THR A 24 6.58 5.52 -4.86
N SER A 25 6.83 5.42 -6.16
CA SER A 25 8.03 6.02 -6.75
C SER A 25 7.99 7.55 -6.77
N LYS A 26 6.80 8.13 -6.64
CA LYS A 26 6.64 9.59 -6.62
C LYS A 26 6.50 10.17 -5.23
N MET A 27 6.47 9.32 -4.22
CA MET A 27 6.28 9.78 -2.84
C MET A 27 7.58 10.27 -2.23
N ILE A 28 7.45 11.27 -1.39
CA ILE A 28 8.56 11.81 -0.61
C ILE A 28 8.27 11.58 0.87
N PRO A 29 9.28 11.64 1.74
CA PRO A 29 9.04 11.50 3.18
C PRO A 29 7.99 12.50 3.66
N GLY A 30 7.06 12.01 4.46
CA GLY A 30 5.94 12.80 4.92
C GLY A 30 4.64 12.53 4.17
N ASP A 31 4.72 11.96 2.98
CA ASP A 31 3.52 11.54 2.24
C ASP A 31 2.95 10.26 2.82
N HIS A 32 1.66 10.08 2.70
CA HIS A 32 0.97 8.87 3.13
C HIS A 32 0.26 8.22 1.96
N LEU A 33 0.42 6.92 1.84
CA LEU A 33 -0.30 6.12 0.86
C LEU A 33 -1.31 5.26 1.60
N VAL A 34 -2.58 5.38 1.24
CA VAL A 34 -3.65 4.57 1.81
C VAL A 34 -4.19 3.65 0.73
N LEU A 35 -4.02 2.36 0.94
CA LEU A 35 -4.52 1.34 0.03
C LEU A 35 -5.74 0.70 0.65
N ASN A 36 -6.88 0.86 0.01
CA ASN A 36 -8.12 0.25 0.45
C ASN A 36 -8.33 -1.04 -0.34
N LEU A 37 -8.33 -2.17 0.38
CA LEU A 37 -8.48 -3.48 -0.24
C LEU A 37 -9.80 -4.07 0.18
N GLU A 38 -10.58 -4.52 -0.79
CA GLU A 38 -11.90 -5.08 -0.56
C GLU A 38 -11.87 -6.56 -0.86
N ALA A 39 -12.10 -7.37 0.18
CA ALA A 39 -12.19 -8.83 0.07
C ALA A 39 -11.02 -9.47 -0.67
N ALA A 40 -9.82 -8.91 -0.52
CA ALA A 40 -8.66 -9.42 -1.21
C ALA A 40 -8.21 -10.75 -0.62
N ASP A 41 -7.77 -11.63 -1.50
CA ASP A 41 -7.15 -12.88 -1.14
C ASP A 41 -5.83 -12.60 -0.41
N ALA A 42 -5.47 -13.47 0.52
CA ALA A 42 -4.23 -13.33 1.27
C ALA A 42 -3.00 -13.29 0.37
N HIS A 43 -3.01 -14.07 -0.71
CA HIS A 43 -1.89 -14.08 -1.66
C HIS A 43 -1.74 -12.74 -2.38
N GLU A 44 -2.86 -12.14 -2.73
CA GLU A 44 -2.83 -10.84 -3.40
C GLU A 44 -2.35 -9.76 -2.46
N THR A 45 -2.76 -9.84 -1.20
CA THR A 45 -2.30 -8.93 -0.16
C THR A 45 -0.78 -9.04 0.00
N ASP A 46 -0.26 -10.26 0.04
CA ASP A 46 1.17 -10.49 0.20
C ASP A 46 1.97 -9.83 -0.91
N ARG A 47 1.45 -9.87 -2.14
CA ARG A 47 2.10 -9.21 -3.27
C ARG A 47 2.21 -7.71 -3.06
N ILE A 48 1.14 -7.10 -2.54
CA ILE A 48 1.16 -5.67 -2.23
C ILE A 48 2.20 -5.38 -1.14
N LEU A 49 2.23 -6.18 -0.09
CA LEU A 49 3.19 -5.97 0.99
C LEU A 49 4.63 -6.14 0.52
N GLU A 50 4.88 -7.11 -0.35
CA GLU A 50 6.21 -7.30 -0.92
C GLU A 50 6.63 -6.12 -1.78
N LEU A 51 5.68 -5.57 -2.54
CA LEU A 51 5.94 -4.39 -3.36
C LEU A 51 6.31 -3.21 -2.48
N LEU A 52 5.61 -3.00 -1.38
CA LEU A 52 5.90 -1.91 -0.46
C LEU A 52 7.27 -2.08 0.20
N ARG A 53 7.63 -3.32 0.55
CA ARG A 53 8.96 -3.59 1.08
C ARG A 53 10.04 -3.29 0.07
N ALA A 54 9.83 -3.70 -1.17
CA ALA A 54 10.80 -3.46 -2.24
C ALA A 54 10.95 -1.96 -2.52
N ALA A 55 9.89 -1.19 -2.27
CA ALA A 55 9.91 0.26 -2.43
C ALA A 55 10.45 0.97 -1.20
N ASP A 56 10.93 0.22 -0.19
CA ASP A 56 11.49 0.76 1.04
C ASP A 56 10.47 1.63 1.80
N MET A 57 9.26 1.11 1.91
CA MET A 57 8.17 1.78 2.61
C MET A 57 7.92 1.13 3.96
N ASP A 58 7.58 1.95 4.95
CA ASP A 58 7.00 1.47 6.20
C ASP A 58 5.50 1.37 6.01
N PHE A 59 4.88 0.33 6.53
CA PHE A 59 3.44 0.18 6.36
C PHE A 59 2.81 -0.48 7.58
N HIS A 60 1.52 -0.19 7.76
CA HIS A 60 0.68 -0.81 8.78
C HIS A 60 -0.62 -1.26 8.14
N THR A 61 -1.10 -2.42 8.54
CA THR A 61 -2.35 -2.95 8.04
C THR A 61 -3.43 -2.82 9.11
N HIS A 62 -4.64 -2.48 8.67
CA HIS A 62 -5.79 -2.33 9.56
C HIS A 62 -6.96 -3.10 8.98
N GLY A 63 -7.52 -4.02 9.75
CA GLY A 63 -8.69 -4.78 9.33
C GLY A 63 -9.99 -4.15 9.81
N SER A 64 -11.07 -4.39 9.07
CA SER A 64 -12.39 -4.00 9.51
C SER A 64 -12.94 -5.06 10.46
N HIS A 65 -13.99 -4.70 11.20
CA HIS A 65 -14.65 -5.63 12.12
C HIS A 65 -15.26 -6.82 11.39
N SER A 66 -15.72 -6.61 10.16
CA SER A 66 -16.31 -7.67 9.36
C SER A 66 -15.27 -8.61 8.75
N GLY A 67 -14.00 -8.19 8.71
CA GLY A 67 -12.95 -8.95 8.06
C GLY A 67 -13.02 -8.96 6.56
N GLN A 68 -13.97 -8.25 5.96
CA GLN A 68 -14.15 -8.23 4.51
C GLN A 68 -13.35 -7.14 3.83
N THR A 69 -12.99 -6.11 4.55
CA THR A 69 -12.19 -5.03 3.99
C THR A 69 -11.05 -4.72 4.93
N PHE A 70 -9.97 -4.25 4.36
CA PHE A 70 -8.89 -3.73 5.18
C PHE A 70 -8.11 -2.70 4.38
N TYR A 71 -7.31 -1.94 5.07
CA TYR A 71 -6.50 -0.94 4.41
C TYR A 71 -5.08 -0.98 4.94
N ILE A 72 -4.18 -0.50 4.10
CA ILE A 72 -2.76 -0.42 4.41
C ILE A 72 -2.37 1.04 4.35
N ILE A 73 -1.74 1.54 5.40
CA ILE A 73 -1.19 2.88 5.41
C ILE A 73 0.32 2.73 5.27
N ALA A 74 0.88 3.31 4.21
CA ALA A 74 2.30 3.22 3.93
C ALA A 74 2.92 4.60 3.82
N THR A 75 4.15 4.71 4.30
CA THR A 75 4.91 5.96 4.21
C THR A 75 6.31 5.62 3.75
N PRO A 76 6.96 6.50 2.96
CA PRO A 76 8.35 6.28 2.62
C PRO A 76 9.20 6.23 3.89
N ARG A 77 10.07 5.23 3.95
CA ARG A 77 10.98 5.10 5.08
C ARG A 77 11.97 6.25 5.02
N GLU A 78 12.04 7.00 6.10
CA GLU A 78 13.00 8.07 6.18
C GLU A 78 14.38 7.45 6.36
N LYS A 79 15.24 7.68 5.39
CA LYS A 79 16.62 7.21 5.51
C LYS A 79 17.32 8.05 6.54
N ALA A 80 17.79 7.39 7.59
CA ALA A 80 18.58 8.09 8.58
C ALA A 80 19.81 8.68 7.88
N ALA A 81 20.01 9.95 8.09
CA ALA A 81 21.20 10.60 7.57
C ALA A 81 22.41 10.05 8.31
N HIS A 82 23.32 9.51 7.59
CA HIS A 82 24.55 8.99 8.17
C HIS A 82 25.73 9.77 7.70
#